data_9f7925394199a8db0074be973d6e7d07
#
_entry.id   9f7925394199a8db0074be973d6e7d07
#
_cell.length_a   1.000
_cell.length_b   1.000
_cell.length_c   1.000
_cell.angle_alpha   90.00
_cell.angle_beta   90.00
_cell.angle_gamma   90.00
#
_symmetry.space_group_name_H-M   'P 1'
#
loop_
_entity.id
_entity.type
_entity.pdbx_description
1 polymer ?
#
loop_
_entity_poly.entity_id
_entity_poly.type
_entity_poly.pdbx_seq_one_letter_code
_entity_poly.pdbx_strand_id
1 'polypeptide(L)'
;MTGIKQAERRLLSAIAEGHIPHACFISCADFDMAEILARKAAALYCTGAADPSRLAHTADCIIPSNYKADTIRAEIIGELANSSFSGGRRAVLLINAHTIQENVQNLLLKSIEEPPQNTLFLLTGNPA
;
A
#
# COMPACT_ATOMS: atom_id res chain seq x y z
N MET A 1 21.50 -8.24 -2.85
CA MET A 1 20.67 -9.45 -2.92
C MET A 1 19.85 -9.48 -4.19
N THR A 2 20.03 -10.52 -4.97
CA THR A 2 19.38 -10.63 -6.27
C THR A 2 17.87 -10.81 -6.16
N GLY A 3 17.39 -11.48 -5.10
CA GLY A 3 15.98 -11.75 -4.93
C GLY A 3 15.10 -10.51 -4.80
N ILE A 4 15.54 -9.54 -4.00
CA ILE A 4 14.73 -8.34 -3.79
C ILE A 4 14.68 -7.48 -5.05
N LYS A 5 15.77 -7.44 -5.82
CA LYS A 5 15.78 -6.68 -7.08
C LYS A 5 14.88 -7.30 -8.14
N GLN A 6 14.82 -8.63 -8.19
CA GLN A 6 13.88 -9.31 -9.08
C GLN A 6 12.44 -9.07 -8.68
N ALA A 7 12.14 -9.12 -7.37
CA ALA A 7 10.81 -8.86 -6.86
C ALA A 7 10.39 -7.42 -7.16
N GLU A 8 11.30 -6.46 -6.97
CA GLU A 8 11.05 -5.07 -7.30
C GLU A 8 10.72 -4.91 -8.78
N ARG A 9 11.52 -5.51 -9.65
CA ARG A 9 11.32 -5.41 -11.10
C ARG A 9 9.97 -5.99 -11.51
N ARG A 10 9.60 -7.14 -10.98
CA ARG A 10 8.32 -7.78 -11.28
C ARG A 10 7.15 -6.95 -10.81
N LEU A 11 7.23 -6.42 -9.58
CA LEU A 11 6.17 -5.61 -9.01
C LEU A 11 5.97 -4.33 -9.80
N LEU A 12 7.05 -3.61 -10.09
CA LEU A 12 6.94 -2.35 -10.83
C LEU A 12 6.45 -2.58 -12.26
N SER A 13 6.89 -3.66 -12.91
CA SER A 13 6.39 -4.00 -14.24
C SER A 13 4.90 -4.34 -14.22
N ALA A 14 4.45 -5.09 -13.23
CA ALA A 14 3.04 -5.44 -13.10
C ALA A 14 2.18 -4.19 -12.92
N ILE A 15 2.64 -3.24 -12.11
CA ILE A 15 1.92 -1.98 -11.91
C ILE A 15 1.87 -1.18 -13.21
N ALA A 16 2.99 -1.06 -13.90
CA ALA A 16 3.06 -0.30 -15.15
C ALA A 16 2.17 -0.89 -16.23
N GLU A 17 2.02 -2.21 -16.25
CA GLU A 17 1.20 -2.92 -17.23
C GLU A 17 -0.27 -3.06 -16.80
N GLY A 18 -0.62 -2.66 -15.59
CA GLY A 18 -1.98 -2.79 -15.10
C GLY A 18 -2.38 -4.20 -14.68
N HIS A 19 -1.43 -5.11 -14.55
CA HIS A 19 -1.67 -6.52 -14.21
C HIS A 19 -1.39 -6.81 -12.73
N ILE A 20 -1.83 -5.93 -11.84
CA ILE A 20 -1.57 -6.08 -10.41
C ILE A 20 -2.85 -6.46 -9.67
N PRO A 21 -2.80 -7.36 -8.67
CA PRO A 21 -3.95 -7.61 -7.82
C PRO A 21 -4.25 -6.40 -6.93
N HIS A 22 -5.42 -6.39 -6.32
CA HIS A 22 -5.87 -5.27 -5.49
C HIS A 22 -5.04 -5.08 -4.22
N ALA A 23 -4.36 -6.12 -3.78
CA ALA A 23 -3.50 -6.07 -2.60
C ALA A 23 -2.23 -6.87 -2.88
N CYS A 24 -1.10 -6.35 -2.43
CA CYS A 24 0.19 -6.98 -2.63
C CYS A 24 0.94 -6.99 -1.29
N PHE A 25 1.40 -8.15 -0.87
CA PHE A 25 2.18 -8.29 0.36
C PHE A 25 3.66 -8.46 0.00
N ILE A 26 4.48 -7.56 0.48
CA ILE A 26 5.93 -7.58 0.28
C ILE A 26 6.56 -8.21 1.51
N SER A 27 6.94 -9.48 1.39
CA SER A 27 7.54 -10.25 2.46
C SER A 27 9.06 -10.18 2.35
N CYS A 28 9.69 -9.53 3.31
CA CYS A 28 11.13 -9.34 3.29
C CYS A 28 11.65 -9.15 4.71
N ALA A 29 12.74 -9.86 5.05
CA ALA A 29 13.37 -9.72 6.36
C ALA A 29 14.05 -8.36 6.55
N ASP A 30 14.44 -7.71 5.47
CA ASP A 30 14.96 -6.35 5.52
C ASP A 30 13.81 -5.37 5.40
N PHE A 31 13.36 -4.86 6.55
CA PHE A 31 12.19 -4.00 6.60
C PHE A 31 12.38 -2.67 5.88
N ASP A 32 13.60 -2.13 5.91
CA ASP A 32 13.88 -0.87 5.22
C ASP A 32 13.79 -1.05 3.70
N MET A 33 14.31 -2.14 3.18
CA MET A 33 14.21 -2.44 1.75
C MET A 33 12.75 -2.66 1.34
N ALA A 34 11.98 -3.37 2.17
CA ALA A 34 10.57 -3.61 1.89
C ALA A 34 9.79 -2.29 1.86
N GLU A 35 10.06 -1.39 2.79
CA GLU A 35 9.40 -0.08 2.82
C GLU A 35 9.77 0.74 1.59
N ILE A 36 11.03 0.76 1.19
CA ILE A 36 11.48 1.47 0.00
C ILE A 36 10.74 0.95 -1.23
N LEU A 37 10.65 -0.37 -1.37
CA LEU A 37 9.94 -0.98 -2.50
C LEU A 37 8.46 -0.61 -2.48
N ALA A 38 7.81 -0.67 -1.31
CA ALA A 38 6.41 -0.31 -1.20
C ALA A 38 6.16 1.15 -1.60
N ARG A 39 7.03 2.06 -1.18
CA ARG A 39 6.90 3.47 -1.55
C ARG A 39 7.11 3.71 -3.04
N LYS A 40 8.06 3.01 -3.65
CA LYS A 40 8.25 3.09 -5.11
C LYS A 40 7.01 2.58 -5.85
N ALA A 41 6.47 1.47 -5.40
CA ALA A 41 5.28 0.89 -6.02
C ALA A 41 4.07 1.82 -5.89
N ALA A 42 3.88 2.41 -4.71
CA ALA A 42 2.79 3.37 -4.50
C ALA A 42 2.96 4.60 -5.39
N ALA A 43 4.18 5.13 -5.50
CA ALA A 43 4.44 6.29 -6.35
C ALA A 43 4.14 5.98 -7.81
N LEU A 44 4.58 4.83 -8.28
CA LEU A 44 4.31 4.41 -9.67
C LEU A 44 2.81 4.27 -9.91
N TYR A 45 2.09 3.64 -8.98
CA TYR A 45 0.66 3.43 -9.12
C TYR A 45 -0.13 4.74 -9.12
N CYS A 46 0.21 5.66 -8.20
CA CYS A 46 -0.53 6.91 -8.02
C CYS A 46 -0.12 8.00 -9.01
N THR A 47 1.17 8.08 -9.37
CA THR A 47 1.70 9.22 -10.14
C THR A 47 2.26 8.84 -11.49
N GLY A 48 2.45 7.56 -11.76
CA GLY A 48 3.05 7.09 -13.02
C GLY A 48 4.57 7.06 -13.02
N ALA A 49 5.22 7.43 -11.92
CA ALA A 49 6.67 7.40 -11.80
C ALA A 49 7.08 6.76 -10.48
N ALA A 50 8.04 5.84 -10.51
CA ALA A 50 8.50 5.11 -9.33
C ALA A 50 9.48 5.96 -8.50
N ASP A 51 9.07 7.15 -8.16
CA ASP A 51 9.86 8.11 -7.38
C ASP A 51 9.13 8.42 -6.07
N PRO A 52 9.59 7.87 -4.92
CA PRO A 52 8.90 8.09 -3.65
C PRO A 52 8.77 9.54 -3.23
N SER A 53 9.63 10.44 -3.72
CA SER A 53 9.54 11.85 -3.38
C SER A 53 8.22 12.47 -3.88
N ARG A 54 7.61 11.91 -4.90
CA ARG A 54 6.34 12.40 -5.42
C ARG A 54 5.17 12.13 -4.48
N LEU A 55 5.31 11.17 -3.55
CA LEU A 55 4.25 10.87 -2.59
C LEU A 55 4.00 12.02 -1.62
N ALA A 56 5.00 12.86 -1.39
CA ALA A 56 4.85 14.03 -0.52
C ALA A 56 3.91 15.09 -1.11
N HIS A 57 3.67 15.02 -2.42
CA HIS A 57 2.87 16.00 -3.14
C HIS A 57 1.53 15.46 -3.62
N THR A 58 1.12 14.28 -3.15
CA THR A 58 -0.17 13.72 -3.52
C THR A 58 -0.96 13.29 -2.28
N ALA A 59 -2.25 13.55 -2.31
CA ALA A 59 -3.18 13.06 -1.29
C ALA A 59 -3.65 11.64 -1.61
N ASP A 60 -3.19 11.06 -2.70
CA ASP A 60 -3.67 9.76 -3.18
C ASP A 60 -2.96 8.59 -2.53
N CYS A 61 -1.93 8.84 -1.73
CA CYS A 61 -1.25 7.80 -0.98
C CYS A 61 -1.57 7.95 0.51
N ILE A 62 -2.17 6.92 1.07
CA ILE A 62 -2.58 6.91 2.47
C ILE A 62 -1.60 6.05 3.26
N ILE A 63 -0.92 6.67 4.23
CA ILE A 63 -0.04 5.97 5.17
C ILE A 63 -0.56 6.31 6.56
N PRO A 64 -1.15 5.35 7.29
CA PRO A 64 -1.74 5.68 8.59
C PRO A 64 -0.66 6.10 9.60
N SER A 65 -1.03 7.01 10.49
CA SER A 65 -0.12 7.53 11.52
C SER A 65 0.28 6.45 12.52
N ASN A 66 -0.60 5.51 12.78
CA ASN A 66 -0.38 4.37 13.66
C ASN A 66 -1.42 3.29 13.32
N TYR A 67 -1.36 2.17 14.04
CA TYR A 67 -2.28 1.06 13.78
C TYR A 67 -3.32 0.88 14.88
N LYS A 68 -3.72 1.97 15.52
CA LYS A 68 -4.85 1.94 16.46
C LYS A 68 -6.17 1.91 15.69
N ALA A 69 -7.19 1.28 16.29
CA ALA A 69 -8.48 1.10 15.62
C ALA A 69 -9.09 2.42 15.17
N ASP A 70 -9.07 3.45 16.01
CA ASP A 70 -9.65 4.74 15.68
C ASP A 70 -8.91 5.41 14.52
N THR A 71 -7.58 5.28 14.49
CA THR A 71 -6.77 5.82 13.40
C THR A 71 -7.11 5.14 12.08
N ILE A 72 -7.21 3.82 12.09
CA ILE A 72 -7.53 3.05 10.89
C ILE A 72 -8.92 3.41 10.39
N ARG A 73 -9.90 3.55 11.28
CA ARG A 73 -11.25 3.95 10.87
C ARG A 73 -11.28 5.33 10.23
N ALA A 74 -10.53 6.28 10.79
CA ALA A 74 -10.53 7.65 10.29
C ALA A 74 -9.66 7.80 9.05
N GLU A 75 -8.43 7.30 9.07
CA GLU A 75 -7.44 7.60 8.03
C GLU A 75 -7.51 6.65 6.84
N ILE A 76 -8.05 5.45 7.00
CA ILE A 76 -8.17 4.50 5.91
C ILE A 76 -9.63 4.29 5.53
N ILE A 77 -10.42 3.73 6.43
CA ILE A 77 -11.79 3.34 6.09
C ILE A 77 -12.63 4.56 5.74
N GLY A 78 -12.52 5.62 6.54
CA GLY A 78 -13.25 6.86 6.28
C GLY A 78 -12.82 7.54 4.98
N GLU A 79 -11.52 7.60 4.74
CA GLU A 79 -11.01 8.23 3.52
C GLU A 79 -11.38 7.44 2.27
N LEU A 80 -11.33 6.12 2.32
CA LEU A 80 -11.71 5.29 1.19
C LEU A 80 -13.20 5.35 0.90
N ALA A 81 -14.02 5.57 1.92
CA ALA A 81 -15.46 5.72 1.76
C ALA A 81 -15.83 7.09 1.19
N ASN A 82 -14.94 8.06 1.31
CA ASN A 82 -15.18 9.42 0.81
C ASN A 82 -14.95 9.46 -0.70
N SER A 83 -16.04 9.59 -1.45
CA SER A 83 -16.00 9.51 -2.91
C SER A 83 -15.70 10.84 -3.59
N SER A 84 -15.35 11.89 -2.87
CA SER A 84 -14.99 13.18 -3.46
C SER A 84 -13.70 13.12 -4.26
N PHE A 85 -13.08 11.98 -4.27
CA PHE A 85 -11.88 11.67 -5.00
C PHE A 85 -12.10 11.76 -6.51
N SER A 86 -11.19 12.38 -7.22
CA SER A 86 -11.39 12.78 -8.62
C SER A 86 -11.16 11.67 -9.66
N GLY A 87 -11.24 10.43 -9.27
CA GLY A 87 -11.14 9.31 -10.22
C GLY A 87 -9.73 8.83 -10.53
N GLY A 88 -8.71 9.36 -9.88
CA GLY A 88 -7.35 8.85 -10.00
C GLY A 88 -7.13 7.55 -9.23
N ARG A 89 -5.89 7.14 -9.11
CA ARG A 89 -5.52 5.93 -8.39
C ARG A 89 -5.05 6.27 -6.98
N ARG A 90 -5.47 5.45 -6.02
CA ARG A 90 -5.08 5.60 -4.63
C ARG A 90 -4.29 4.38 -4.18
N ALA A 91 -3.31 4.58 -3.31
CA ALA A 91 -2.56 3.50 -2.68
C ALA A 91 -2.65 3.63 -1.17
N VAL A 92 -2.77 2.50 -0.49
CA VAL A 92 -2.72 2.43 0.97
C VAL A 92 -1.48 1.61 1.34
N LEU A 93 -0.58 2.22 2.11
CA LEU A 93 0.62 1.54 2.57
C LEU A 93 0.48 1.12 4.02
N LEU A 94 0.63 -0.16 4.27
CA LEU A 94 0.61 -0.74 5.61
C LEU A 94 1.99 -1.30 5.90
N ILE A 95 2.89 -0.42 6.36
CA ILE A 95 4.28 -0.78 6.63
C ILE A 95 4.35 -1.60 7.90
N ASN A 96 5.12 -2.69 7.86
CA ASN A 96 5.25 -3.62 8.99
C ASN A 96 3.88 -4.13 9.46
N ALA A 97 3.07 -4.60 8.51
CA ALA A 97 1.71 -5.05 8.78
C ALA A 97 1.65 -6.20 9.79
N HIS A 98 2.74 -6.95 9.96
CA HIS A 98 2.79 -8.02 10.97
C HIS A 98 2.67 -7.52 12.40
N THR A 99 2.83 -6.20 12.63
CA THR A 99 2.68 -5.60 13.96
C THR A 99 1.24 -5.19 14.25
N ILE A 100 0.35 -5.28 13.28
CA ILE A 100 -1.06 -4.88 13.45
C ILE A 100 -1.78 -5.92 14.30
N GLN A 101 -2.48 -5.48 15.34
CA GLN A 101 -3.25 -6.37 16.20
C GLN A 101 -4.43 -6.99 15.45
N GLU A 102 -4.85 -8.18 15.88
CA GLU A 102 -5.88 -8.94 15.18
C GLU A 102 -7.19 -8.18 15.02
N ASN A 103 -7.63 -7.46 16.06
CA ASN A 103 -8.86 -6.68 15.97
C ASN A 103 -8.78 -5.59 14.91
N VAL A 104 -7.60 -5.00 14.72
CA VAL A 104 -7.39 -3.97 13.70
C VAL A 104 -7.27 -4.62 12.31
N GLN A 105 -6.62 -5.78 12.24
CA GLN A 105 -6.59 -6.54 11.00
C GLN A 105 -8.00 -6.83 10.50
N ASN A 106 -8.90 -7.20 11.41
CA ASN A 106 -10.30 -7.49 11.06
C ASN A 106 -11.02 -6.26 10.50
N LEU A 107 -10.70 -5.07 10.99
CA LEU A 107 -11.26 -3.83 10.44
C LEU A 107 -10.83 -3.61 8.99
N LEU A 108 -9.61 -4.02 8.65
CA LEU A 108 -9.05 -3.82 7.32
C LEU A 108 -9.46 -4.89 6.32
N LEU A 109 -9.83 -6.09 6.80
CA LEU A 109 -10.10 -7.24 5.93
C LEU A 109 -11.12 -6.94 4.84
N LYS A 110 -12.23 -6.30 5.20
CA LYS A 110 -13.27 -6.01 4.24
C LYS A 110 -12.77 -5.09 3.13
N SER A 111 -12.00 -4.06 3.50
CA SER A 111 -11.45 -3.13 2.51
C SER A 111 -10.41 -3.81 1.62
N ILE A 112 -9.64 -4.75 2.18
CA ILE A 112 -8.61 -5.47 1.41
C ILE A 112 -9.25 -6.49 0.48
N GLU A 113 -10.30 -7.19 0.94
CA GLU A 113 -11.00 -8.20 0.13
C GLU A 113 -11.86 -7.58 -0.96
N GLU A 114 -12.46 -6.44 -0.67
CA GLU A 114 -13.33 -5.73 -1.60
C GLU A 114 -12.89 -4.26 -1.69
N PRO A 115 -11.71 -4.01 -2.26
CA PRO A 115 -11.19 -2.64 -2.30
C PRO A 115 -12.02 -1.75 -3.21
N PRO A 116 -12.10 -0.46 -2.89
CA PRO A 116 -12.70 0.50 -3.81
C PRO A 116 -11.98 0.49 -5.15
N GLN A 117 -12.67 0.92 -6.18
CA GLN A 117 -12.10 0.97 -7.53
C GLN A 117 -10.83 1.82 -7.55
N ASN A 118 -9.83 1.38 -8.31
CA ASN A 118 -8.55 2.09 -8.47
C ASN A 118 -7.79 2.30 -7.15
N THR A 119 -7.91 1.33 -6.25
CA THR A 119 -7.21 1.35 -4.97
C THR A 119 -6.31 0.13 -4.85
N LEU A 120 -5.05 0.36 -4.49
CA LEU A 120 -4.07 -0.69 -4.30
C LEU A 120 -3.60 -0.68 -2.84
N PHE A 121 -3.67 -1.83 -2.19
CA PHE A 121 -3.12 -2.02 -0.86
C PHE A 121 -1.72 -2.64 -0.98
N LEU A 122 -0.74 -1.98 -0.37
CA LEU A 122 0.63 -2.47 -0.32
C LEU A 122 1.00 -2.71 1.14
N LEU A 123 1.24 -3.96 1.47
CA LEU A 123 1.57 -4.37 2.83
C LEU A 123 3.00 -4.89 2.87
N THR A 124 3.76 -4.48 3.86
CA THR A 124 5.07 -5.06 4.12
C THR A 124 5.07 -5.79 5.45
N GLY A 125 5.92 -6.78 5.60
CA GLY A 125 5.99 -7.49 6.87
C GLY A 125 6.96 -8.64 6.86
N ASN A 126 7.07 -9.26 8.03
CA ASN A 126 7.87 -10.44 8.24
C ASN A 126 7.12 -11.66 7.70
N PRO A 127 7.78 -12.54 6.94
CA PRO A 127 7.12 -13.74 6.43
C PRO A 127 6.78 -14.79 7.49
N ALA A 128 7.37 -14.69 8.68
CA ALA A 128 7.13 -15.68 9.73
C ALA A 128 5.75 -15.57 10.35
#